data_036e019260dc841483b584316778e01b
#
_entry.id   036e019260dc841483b584316778e01b
#
_cell.length_a   1.000
_cell.length_b   1.000
_cell.length_c   1.000
_cell.angle_alpha   90.00
_cell.angle_beta   90.00
_cell.angle_gamma   90.00
#
_symmetry.space_group_name_H-M   'P 1'
#
loop_
_entity.id
_entity.type
_entity.pdbx_description
1 polymer ?
#
loop_
_entity_poly.entity_id
_entity_poly.type
_entity_poly.pdbx_seq_one_letter_code
_entity_poly.pdbx_strand_id
1 'polypeptide(L)'
;TGTLGVTFNNFSIKNITKKTSWDPLPAGDGQKLSLRVQSNGRAYRSYSFSFTEPWLGGKKRNSFSVSYYNTKFARTYDQFGNYCRSCGDTSYVKTLGFGVSLGKQLQWPDDFFTLVYALNFQQYKLRNYPLFTDPKTRQTLEDGTSTNISLKLSLLRNSAGPNPFFPTSGSNFLFSGQFTLPYSLLGIKTQNPYKFPEFHKWRFSGEWYVPIGKAKGEERNKQ
;
A
#
# COMPACT_ATOMS: atom_id res chain seq x y z
N THR A 1 5.07 11.48 -19.44
CA THR A 1 4.59 10.45 -18.51
C THR A 1 3.16 10.09 -18.88
N GLY A 2 2.91 8.83 -19.18
CA GLY A 2 1.58 8.30 -19.45
C GLY A 2 1.10 7.43 -18.29
N THR A 3 -0.16 7.60 -17.90
CA THR A 3 -0.83 6.73 -16.92
C THR A 3 -2.15 6.26 -17.50
N LEU A 4 -2.35 4.95 -17.51
CA LEU A 4 -3.62 4.32 -17.83
C LEU A 4 -4.08 3.56 -16.60
N GLY A 5 -5.29 3.85 -16.13
CA GLY A 5 -5.87 3.18 -14.99
C GLY A 5 -7.34 2.89 -15.21
N VAL A 6 -7.76 1.71 -14.81
CA VAL A 6 -9.16 1.29 -14.84
C VAL A 6 -9.52 0.79 -13.46
N THR A 7 -10.64 1.29 -12.92
CA THR A 7 -11.16 0.88 -11.62
C THR A 7 -12.64 0.53 -11.74
N PHE A 8 -12.99 -0.67 -11.31
CA PHE A 8 -14.35 -1.18 -11.24
C PHE A 8 -14.75 -1.28 -9.77
N ASN A 9 -15.82 -0.59 -9.39
CA ASN A 9 -16.27 -0.50 -7.99
C ASN A 9 -17.41 -1.48 -7.65
N ASN A 10 -17.91 -2.21 -8.64
CA ASN A 10 -18.99 -3.20 -8.47
C ASN A 10 -18.61 -4.53 -9.12
N PHE A 11 -17.36 -4.92 -9.02
CA PHE A 11 -16.90 -6.19 -9.58
C PHE A 11 -17.47 -7.38 -8.80
N SER A 12 -17.64 -8.52 -9.46
CA SER A 12 -18.06 -9.78 -8.85
C SER A 12 -17.24 -10.95 -9.36
N ILE A 13 -16.41 -11.53 -8.50
CA ILE A 13 -15.69 -12.77 -8.81
C ILE A 13 -16.67 -13.93 -9.05
N LYS A 14 -17.78 -13.99 -8.31
CA LYS A 14 -18.77 -15.08 -8.44
C LYS A 14 -19.48 -15.07 -9.78
N ASN A 15 -19.62 -13.89 -10.38
CA ASN A 15 -20.33 -13.73 -11.64
C ASN A 15 -19.43 -13.82 -12.88
N ILE A 16 -18.15 -14.15 -12.73
CA ILE A 16 -17.20 -14.31 -13.85
C ILE A 16 -17.72 -15.34 -14.87
N THR A 17 -18.37 -16.39 -14.40
CA THR A 17 -18.92 -17.45 -15.28
C THR A 17 -20.30 -17.12 -15.85
N LYS A 18 -20.97 -16.08 -15.36
CA LYS A 18 -22.32 -15.69 -15.76
C LYS A 18 -22.28 -14.54 -16.77
N LYS A 19 -22.31 -14.83 -18.07
CA LYS A 19 -22.28 -13.81 -19.15
C LYS A 19 -23.38 -12.75 -19.05
N THR A 20 -24.53 -13.07 -18.47
CA THR A 20 -25.64 -12.13 -18.26
C THR A 20 -25.36 -11.03 -17.26
N SER A 21 -24.33 -11.18 -16.42
CA SER A 21 -23.92 -10.20 -15.40
C SER A 21 -22.75 -9.32 -15.86
N TRP A 22 -22.39 -9.37 -17.14
CA TRP A 22 -21.29 -8.60 -17.71
C TRP A 22 -21.75 -7.28 -18.31
N ASP A 23 -21.27 -6.14 -17.74
CA ASP A 23 -21.56 -4.78 -18.21
C ASP A 23 -20.42 -3.80 -17.82
N PRO A 24 -19.36 -3.69 -18.54
CA PRO A 24 -18.65 -4.61 -19.44
C PRO A 24 -17.90 -5.75 -18.72
N LEU A 25 -17.84 -5.74 -17.39
CA LEU A 25 -17.24 -6.77 -16.53
C LEU A 25 -18.29 -7.39 -15.60
N PRO A 26 -18.01 -8.60 -15.07
CA PRO A 26 -18.93 -9.24 -14.13
C PRO A 26 -19.15 -8.35 -12.91
N ALA A 27 -20.40 -7.97 -12.68
CA ALA A 27 -20.81 -7.03 -11.64
C ALA A 27 -21.79 -7.67 -10.64
N GLY A 28 -21.99 -7.03 -9.48
CA GLY A 28 -23.05 -7.36 -8.52
C GLY A 28 -22.64 -7.53 -7.07
N ASP A 29 -21.36 -7.78 -6.75
CA ASP A 29 -20.92 -8.02 -5.35
C ASP A 29 -20.28 -6.79 -4.69
N GLY A 30 -20.16 -5.65 -5.38
CA GLY A 30 -19.57 -4.44 -4.83
C GLY A 30 -18.07 -4.54 -4.57
N GLN A 31 -17.39 -5.54 -5.14
CA GLN A 31 -15.94 -5.69 -5.06
C GLN A 31 -15.26 -4.60 -5.89
N LYS A 32 -14.08 -4.20 -5.45
CA LYS A 32 -13.27 -3.21 -6.15
C LYS A 32 -12.08 -3.87 -6.82
N LEU A 33 -12.01 -3.73 -8.14
CA LEU A 33 -10.88 -4.17 -8.94
C LEU A 33 -10.21 -2.96 -9.57
N SER A 34 -8.92 -2.80 -9.38
CA SER A 34 -8.15 -1.70 -9.96
C SER A 34 -6.91 -2.22 -10.66
N LEU A 35 -6.74 -1.78 -11.90
CA LEU A 35 -5.58 -2.04 -12.75
C LEU A 35 -4.97 -0.71 -13.12
N ARG A 36 -3.67 -0.55 -12.96
CA ARG A 36 -2.97 0.67 -13.34
C ARG A 36 -1.63 0.36 -13.98
N VAL A 37 -1.41 1.00 -15.10
CA VAL A 37 -0.13 0.99 -15.82
C VAL A 37 0.37 2.42 -15.93
N GLN A 38 1.61 2.63 -15.57
CA GLN A 38 2.25 3.95 -15.63
C GLN A 38 3.59 3.81 -16.32
N SER A 39 3.88 4.71 -17.25
CA SER A 39 5.13 4.71 -17.98
C SER A 39 5.64 6.12 -18.25
N ASN A 40 6.92 6.30 -18.07
CA ASN A 40 7.67 7.46 -18.56
C ASN A 40 8.76 6.95 -19.52
N GLY A 41 8.31 6.45 -20.67
CA GLY A 41 9.18 5.86 -21.66
C GLY A 41 10.00 4.69 -21.09
N ARG A 42 11.34 4.78 -21.22
CA ARG A 42 12.27 3.75 -20.73
C ARG A 42 12.71 3.96 -19.28
N ALA A 43 12.62 5.21 -18.80
CA ALA A 43 13.11 5.58 -17.47
C ALA A 43 12.27 4.95 -16.34
N TYR A 44 10.96 4.87 -16.51
CA TYR A 44 10.05 4.41 -15.49
C TYR A 44 8.90 3.60 -16.07
N ARG A 45 8.65 2.46 -15.47
CA ARG A 45 7.48 1.62 -15.75
C ARG A 45 6.94 1.04 -14.46
N SER A 46 5.65 1.13 -14.26
CA SER A 46 4.97 0.56 -13.10
C SER A 46 3.67 -0.11 -13.53
N TYR A 47 3.46 -1.30 -13.03
CA TYR A 47 2.24 -2.07 -13.17
C TYR A 47 1.71 -2.35 -11.80
N SER A 48 0.46 -2.05 -11.55
CA SER A 48 -0.18 -2.36 -10.28
C SER A 48 -1.57 -2.96 -10.48
N PHE A 49 -1.88 -3.88 -9.61
CA PHE A 49 -3.15 -4.56 -9.50
C PHE A 49 -3.62 -4.49 -8.07
N SER A 50 -4.88 -4.19 -7.83
CA SER A 50 -5.47 -4.33 -6.51
C SER A 50 -6.90 -4.86 -6.61
N PHE A 51 -7.22 -5.75 -5.71
CA PHE A 51 -8.55 -6.30 -5.53
C PHE A 51 -8.97 -6.12 -4.08
N THR A 52 -10.19 -5.66 -3.85
CA THR A 52 -10.74 -5.47 -2.50
C THR A 52 -12.15 -6.04 -2.43
N GLU A 53 -12.35 -6.96 -1.51
CA GLU A 53 -13.64 -7.46 -1.07
C GLU A 53 -14.05 -6.73 0.21
N PRO A 54 -15.02 -5.81 0.17
CA PRO A 54 -15.38 -4.99 1.33
C PRO A 54 -16.17 -5.78 2.39
N TRP A 55 -16.80 -6.90 2.00
CA TRP A 55 -17.68 -7.69 2.88
C TRP A 55 -17.31 -9.16 2.85
N LEU A 56 -16.12 -9.48 3.28
CA LEU A 56 -15.63 -10.86 3.29
C LEU A 56 -16.59 -11.77 4.08
N GLY A 57 -17.08 -12.82 3.39
CA GLY A 57 -18.05 -13.76 3.94
C GLY A 57 -19.44 -13.16 4.14
N GLY A 58 -19.79 -12.09 3.41
CA GLY A 58 -21.08 -11.41 3.51
C GLY A 58 -21.25 -10.56 4.78
N LYS A 59 -20.18 -10.35 5.54
CA LYS A 59 -20.20 -9.56 6.78
C LYS A 59 -19.63 -8.17 6.50
N LYS A 60 -20.46 -7.13 6.68
CA LYS A 60 -20.11 -5.71 6.41
C LYS A 60 -18.89 -5.20 7.18
N ARG A 61 -18.48 -5.89 8.25
CA ARG A 61 -17.38 -5.45 9.14
C ARG A 61 -16.03 -6.08 8.80
N ASN A 62 -15.96 -6.93 7.78
CA ASN A 62 -14.74 -7.62 7.39
C ASN A 62 -14.38 -7.26 5.97
N SER A 63 -13.17 -6.80 5.75
CA SER A 63 -12.64 -6.51 4.41
C SER A 63 -11.42 -7.38 4.12
N PHE A 64 -11.24 -7.72 2.85
CA PHE A 64 -10.08 -8.44 2.36
C PHE A 64 -9.51 -7.69 1.16
N SER A 65 -8.21 -7.51 1.12
CA SER A 65 -7.56 -6.87 -0.02
C SER A 65 -6.30 -7.61 -0.42
N VAL A 66 -6.09 -7.69 -1.73
CA VAL A 66 -4.87 -8.20 -2.35
C VAL A 66 -4.31 -7.12 -3.25
N SER A 67 -3.02 -6.91 -3.18
CA SER A 67 -2.32 -5.94 -4.01
C SER A 67 -1.05 -6.54 -4.58
N TYR A 68 -0.75 -6.16 -5.80
CA TYR A 68 0.48 -6.50 -6.50
C TYR A 68 1.00 -5.27 -7.22
N TYR A 69 2.29 -5.06 -7.18
CA TYR A 69 2.92 -4.05 -8.01
C TYR A 69 4.32 -4.48 -8.47
N ASN A 70 4.68 -4.01 -9.64
CA ASN A 70 5.99 -4.23 -10.23
C ASN A 70 6.43 -2.92 -10.87
N THR A 71 7.50 -2.33 -10.34
CA THR A 71 8.03 -1.05 -10.77
C THR A 71 9.47 -1.19 -11.19
N LYS A 72 9.82 -0.65 -12.34
CA LYS A 72 11.20 -0.56 -12.83
C LYS A 72 11.57 0.91 -13.03
N PHE A 73 12.62 1.34 -12.36
CA PHE A 73 13.34 2.57 -12.63
C PHE A 73 14.62 2.22 -13.39
N ALA A 74 14.84 2.84 -14.53
CA ALA A 74 15.98 2.59 -15.36
C ALA A 74 16.77 3.87 -15.58
N ARG A 75 18.09 3.76 -15.62
CA ARG A 75 18.98 4.87 -15.93
C ARG A 75 18.87 5.20 -17.43
N THR A 76 18.64 6.47 -17.75
CA THR A 76 18.51 6.94 -19.14
C THR A 76 19.62 7.91 -19.56
N TYR A 77 20.52 8.21 -18.65
CA TYR A 77 21.68 9.06 -18.89
C TYR A 77 22.95 8.32 -18.47
N ASP A 78 24.04 8.52 -19.22
CA ASP A 78 25.36 8.00 -18.88
C ASP A 78 26.00 8.84 -17.75
N GLN A 79 27.23 8.50 -17.35
CA GLN A 79 27.96 9.23 -16.30
C GLN A 79 28.37 10.65 -16.75
N PHE A 80 28.31 10.97 -18.05
CA PHE A 80 28.62 12.27 -18.62
C PHE A 80 27.37 13.13 -18.85
N GLY A 81 26.17 12.63 -18.50
CA GLY A 81 24.90 13.33 -18.64
C GLY A 81 24.28 13.23 -20.04
N ASN A 82 24.83 12.40 -20.95
CA ASN A 82 24.26 12.20 -22.27
C ASN A 82 23.13 11.16 -22.23
N TYR A 83 22.14 11.34 -23.08
CA TYR A 83 21.04 10.37 -23.17
C TYR A 83 21.54 9.01 -23.69
N CYS A 84 21.34 7.98 -22.91
CA CYS A 84 21.78 6.63 -23.20
C CYS A 84 20.60 5.68 -23.31
N ARG A 85 20.28 5.25 -24.53
CA ARG A 85 19.13 4.36 -24.79
C ARG A 85 19.30 2.97 -24.19
N SER A 86 20.52 2.42 -24.17
CA SER A 86 20.83 1.08 -23.67
C SER A 86 21.16 1.02 -22.19
N CYS A 87 21.44 2.16 -21.53
CA CYS A 87 21.76 2.20 -20.11
C CYS A 87 20.66 1.60 -19.22
N GLY A 88 19.40 1.73 -19.62
CA GLY A 88 18.27 1.19 -18.89
C GLY A 88 18.14 -0.34 -18.90
N ASP A 89 18.90 -1.03 -19.74
CA ASP A 89 18.93 -2.49 -19.75
C ASP A 89 20.02 -3.04 -18.82
N THR A 90 21.06 -2.26 -18.61
CA THR A 90 22.20 -2.60 -17.75
C THR A 90 22.10 -1.99 -16.36
N SER A 91 21.48 -0.81 -16.21
CA SER A 91 21.38 -0.06 -14.95
C SER A 91 19.94 0.23 -14.58
N TYR A 92 19.44 -0.44 -13.54
CA TYR A 92 18.06 -0.30 -13.11
C TYR A 92 17.83 -0.71 -11.65
N VAL A 93 16.74 -0.17 -11.09
CA VAL A 93 16.12 -0.64 -9.85
C VAL A 93 14.76 -1.23 -10.19
N LYS A 94 14.54 -2.49 -9.83
CA LYS A 94 13.25 -3.16 -9.96
C LYS A 94 12.68 -3.44 -8.58
N THR A 95 11.44 -3.04 -8.34
CA THR A 95 10.69 -3.30 -7.11
C THR A 95 9.49 -4.17 -7.44
N LEU A 96 9.40 -5.32 -6.81
CA LEU A 96 8.26 -6.21 -6.87
C LEU A 96 7.60 -6.22 -5.48
N GLY A 97 6.30 -6.04 -5.42
CA GLY A 97 5.56 -6.12 -4.17
C GLY A 97 4.28 -6.93 -4.31
N PHE A 98 3.97 -7.68 -3.26
CA PHE A 98 2.73 -8.41 -3.08
C PHE A 98 2.24 -8.20 -1.65
N GLY A 99 0.97 -7.89 -1.49
CA GLY A 99 0.37 -7.64 -0.19
C GLY A 99 -1.00 -8.31 -0.08
N VAL A 100 -1.26 -8.87 1.09
CA VAL A 100 -2.58 -9.38 1.48
C VAL A 100 -2.96 -8.71 2.78
N SER A 101 -4.16 -8.18 2.87
CA SER A 101 -4.66 -7.55 4.10
C SER A 101 -6.07 -7.98 4.45
N LEU A 102 -6.31 -8.09 5.76
CA LEU A 102 -7.60 -8.38 6.37
C LEU A 102 -7.92 -7.24 7.32
N GLY A 103 -9.03 -6.55 7.07
CA GLY A 103 -9.56 -5.52 7.95
C GLY A 103 -10.78 -6.03 8.69
N LYS A 104 -10.85 -5.76 9.98
CA LYS A 104 -11.98 -6.09 10.84
C LYS A 104 -12.40 -4.87 11.65
N GLN A 105 -13.63 -4.43 11.47
CA GLN A 105 -14.21 -3.42 12.34
C GLN A 105 -14.53 -4.05 13.69
N LEU A 106 -14.02 -3.44 14.77
CA LEU A 106 -14.25 -3.88 16.13
C LEU A 106 -15.60 -3.34 16.65
N GLN A 107 -16.14 -3.99 17.65
CA GLN A 107 -17.32 -3.53 18.36
C GLN A 107 -16.99 -2.93 19.73
N TRP A 108 -15.80 -3.26 20.24
CA TRP A 108 -15.28 -2.78 21.51
C TRP A 108 -13.91 -2.14 21.28
N PRO A 109 -13.58 -0.97 21.87
CA PRO A 109 -14.40 -0.19 22.81
C PRO A 109 -15.52 0.59 22.14
N ASP A 110 -15.47 0.90 20.85
CA ASP A 110 -16.54 1.49 20.06
C ASP A 110 -16.51 1.01 18.60
N ASP A 111 -17.56 1.29 17.83
CA ASP A 111 -17.72 0.84 16.44
C ASP A 111 -16.80 1.60 15.43
N PHE A 112 -16.04 2.60 15.88
CA PHE A 112 -15.14 3.38 15.03
C PHE A 112 -13.76 2.74 14.90
N PHE A 113 -13.45 1.70 15.70
CA PHE A 113 -12.19 1.00 15.63
C PHE A 113 -12.16 -0.03 14.50
N THR A 114 -11.07 -0.01 13.75
CA THR A 114 -10.77 -1.01 12.72
C THR A 114 -9.38 -1.57 12.95
N LEU A 115 -9.27 -2.89 13.03
CA LEU A 115 -8.02 -3.62 13.12
C LEU A 115 -7.67 -4.19 11.75
N VAL A 116 -6.48 -3.87 11.25
CA VAL A 116 -5.99 -4.35 9.95
C VAL A 116 -4.73 -5.18 10.15
N TYR A 117 -4.77 -6.40 9.62
CA TYR A 117 -3.62 -7.29 9.50
C TYR A 117 -3.15 -7.25 8.06
N ALA A 118 -1.90 -6.97 7.81
CA ALA A 118 -1.35 -6.97 6.45
C ALA A 118 -0.03 -7.76 6.40
N LEU A 119 0.02 -8.73 5.51
CA LEU A 119 1.23 -9.46 5.16
C LEU A 119 1.75 -8.89 3.86
N ASN A 120 2.99 -8.43 3.86
CA ASN A 120 3.63 -7.81 2.72
C ASN A 120 4.92 -8.54 2.36
N PHE A 121 5.05 -8.84 1.08
CA PHE A 121 6.28 -9.29 0.45
C PHE A 121 6.79 -8.17 -0.45
N GLN A 122 8.06 -7.83 -0.34
CA GLN A 122 8.69 -6.80 -1.16
C GLN A 122 10.11 -7.22 -1.52
N GLN A 123 10.41 -7.17 -2.81
CA GLN A 123 11.73 -7.47 -3.32
C GLN A 123 12.26 -6.29 -4.14
N TYR A 124 13.45 -5.86 -3.78
CA TYR A 124 14.23 -4.87 -4.52
C TYR A 124 15.36 -5.59 -5.24
N LYS A 125 15.50 -5.33 -6.53
CA LYS A 125 16.63 -5.79 -7.32
C LYS A 125 17.34 -4.59 -7.93
N LEU A 126 18.58 -4.39 -7.54
CA LEU A 126 19.47 -3.40 -8.10
C LEU A 126 20.41 -4.05 -9.11
N ARG A 127 20.67 -3.36 -10.19
CA ARG A 127 21.68 -3.74 -11.15
C ARG A 127 22.40 -2.49 -11.65
N ASN A 128 23.69 -2.40 -11.33
CA ASN A 128 24.57 -1.28 -11.69
C ASN A 128 23.90 0.10 -11.42
N TYR A 129 23.21 0.21 -10.28
CA TYR A 129 22.46 1.40 -9.92
C TYR A 129 22.84 1.85 -8.50
N PRO A 130 23.55 2.99 -8.35
CA PRO A 130 24.01 3.47 -7.05
C PRO A 130 22.84 4.05 -6.25
N LEU A 131 22.14 3.19 -5.51
CA LEU A 131 20.96 3.59 -4.72
C LEU A 131 21.27 3.80 -3.25
N PHE A 132 22.15 2.96 -2.68
CA PHE A 132 22.48 2.97 -1.25
C PHE A 132 23.98 3.08 -1.05
N THR A 133 24.36 4.02 -0.20
CA THR A 133 25.73 4.11 0.32
C THR A 133 25.72 3.63 1.77
N ASP A 134 26.52 2.63 2.07
CA ASP A 134 26.67 2.15 3.44
C ASP A 134 27.31 3.26 4.31
N PRO A 135 26.64 3.72 5.37
CA PRO A 135 27.16 4.79 6.22
C PRO A 135 28.43 4.40 6.97
N LYS A 136 28.68 3.10 7.17
CA LYS A 136 29.87 2.61 7.88
C LYS A 136 31.08 2.45 6.95
N THR A 137 30.87 1.80 5.80
CA THR A 137 31.95 1.48 4.86
C THR A 137 32.14 2.54 3.79
N ARG A 138 31.19 3.45 3.62
CA ARG A 138 31.08 4.43 2.51
C ARG A 138 31.11 3.79 1.12
N GLN A 139 30.87 2.49 1.05
CA GLN A 139 30.74 1.78 -0.24
C GLN A 139 29.32 1.94 -0.75
N THR A 140 29.20 2.24 -2.04
CA THR A 140 27.91 2.32 -2.71
C THR A 140 27.52 0.93 -3.23
N LEU A 141 26.35 0.47 -2.82
CA LEU A 141 25.78 -0.78 -3.32
C LEU A 141 25.14 -0.52 -4.68
N GLU A 142 25.73 -1.07 -5.71
CA GLU A 142 25.28 -0.94 -7.11
C GLU A 142 24.51 -2.16 -7.59
N ASP A 143 24.85 -3.34 -7.05
CA ASP A 143 24.24 -4.62 -7.41
C ASP A 143 23.75 -5.35 -6.16
N GLY A 144 22.58 -5.94 -6.26
CA GLY A 144 22.04 -6.74 -5.18
C GLY A 144 20.56 -7.00 -5.27
N THR A 145 20.12 -7.94 -4.42
CA THR A 145 18.71 -8.23 -4.21
C THR A 145 18.41 -8.16 -2.71
N SER A 146 17.42 -7.36 -2.36
CA SER A 146 16.89 -7.28 -0.99
C SER A 146 15.45 -7.80 -0.97
N THR A 147 15.17 -8.72 -0.08
CA THR A 147 13.84 -9.32 0.09
C THR A 147 13.33 -9.05 1.50
N ASN A 148 12.16 -8.44 1.59
CA ASN A 148 11.51 -8.12 2.84
C ASN A 148 10.13 -8.78 2.91
N ILE A 149 9.92 -9.59 3.91
CA ILE A 149 8.61 -10.11 4.29
C ILE A 149 8.26 -9.48 5.63
N SER A 150 7.12 -8.82 5.69
CA SER A 150 6.71 -8.11 6.90
C SER A 150 5.24 -8.30 7.23
N LEU A 151 4.95 -8.46 8.51
CA LEU A 151 3.62 -8.39 9.07
C LEU A 151 3.40 -6.98 9.62
N LYS A 152 2.32 -6.35 9.20
CA LYS A 152 1.88 -5.05 9.72
C LYS A 152 0.54 -5.20 10.41
N LEU A 153 0.48 -4.74 11.65
CA LEU A 153 -0.73 -4.62 12.43
C LEU A 153 -1.08 -3.14 12.54
N SER A 154 -2.31 -2.76 12.24
CA SER A 154 -2.74 -1.37 12.33
C SER A 154 -4.09 -1.29 13.02
N LEU A 155 -4.15 -0.50 14.08
CA LEU A 155 -5.38 -0.13 14.77
C LEU A 155 -5.72 1.31 14.38
N LEU A 156 -6.86 1.46 13.72
CA LEU A 156 -7.38 2.74 13.27
C LEU A 156 -8.65 3.06 14.05
N ARG A 157 -8.83 4.30 14.44
CA ARG A 157 -10.09 4.84 14.92
C ARG A 157 -10.43 6.08 14.11
N ASN A 158 -11.62 6.10 13.54
CA ASN A 158 -12.10 7.27 12.79
C ASN A 158 -13.53 7.61 13.26
N SER A 159 -13.63 8.59 14.13
CA SER A 159 -14.88 9.16 14.59
C SER A 159 -15.00 10.65 14.23
N ALA A 160 -14.11 11.17 13.38
CA ALA A 160 -14.18 12.56 12.96
C ALA A 160 -15.45 12.84 12.15
N GLY A 161 -16.19 13.88 12.56
CA GLY A 161 -17.45 14.24 11.93
C GLY A 161 -17.95 15.62 12.36
N PRO A 162 -19.16 16.00 11.93
CA PRO A 162 -20.05 15.36 10.94
C PRO A 162 -19.59 15.53 9.48
N ASN A 163 -18.69 16.46 9.20
CA ASN A 163 -18.14 16.69 7.84
C ASN A 163 -16.73 16.13 7.74
N PRO A 164 -16.45 15.20 6.79
CA PRO A 164 -15.11 14.63 6.62
C PRO A 164 -14.04 15.64 6.20
N PHE A 165 -14.42 16.72 5.50
CA PHE A 165 -13.48 17.76 5.04
C PHE A 165 -13.19 18.81 6.12
N PHE A 166 -14.16 19.09 6.98
CA PHE A 166 -14.06 20.06 8.06
C PHE A 166 -14.66 19.47 9.35
N PRO A 167 -13.98 18.49 9.95
CA PRO A 167 -14.47 17.85 11.15
C PRO A 167 -14.46 18.85 12.32
N THR A 168 -15.58 18.97 13.02
CA THR A 168 -15.73 19.83 14.18
C THR A 168 -15.73 19.07 15.50
N SER A 169 -15.84 17.75 15.43
CA SER A 169 -15.84 16.88 16.61
C SER A 169 -15.27 15.51 16.29
N GLY A 170 -14.88 14.76 17.32
CA GLY A 170 -14.37 13.40 17.18
C GLY A 170 -12.86 13.32 17.13
N SER A 171 -12.36 12.19 16.65
CA SER A 171 -10.91 11.95 16.60
C SER A 171 -10.54 10.91 15.55
N ASN A 172 -9.33 11.06 15.02
CA ASN A 172 -8.66 10.08 14.17
C ASN A 172 -7.40 9.58 14.87
N PHE A 173 -7.30 8.28 15.07
CA PHE A 173 -6.11 7.63 15.58
C PHE A 173 -5.63 6.55 14.64
N LEU A 174 -4.33 6.49 14.45
CA LEU A 174 -3.64 5.40 13.81
C LEU A 174 -2.49 4.95 14.71
N PHE A 175 -2.55 3.71 15.15
CA PHE A 175 -1.42 3.03 15.76
C PHE A 175 -1.05 1.84 14.90
N SER A 176 0.21 1.75 14.44
CA SER A 176 0.65 0.62 13.62
C SER A 176 2.03 0.14 14.01
N GLY A 177 2.18 -1.17 14.06
CA GLY A 177 3.44 -1.89 14.21
C GLY A 177 3.72 -2.70 12.96
N GLN A 178 4.93 -2.60 12.42
CA GLN A 178 5.42 -3.41 11.31
C GLN A 178 6.62 -4.20 11.79
N PHE A 179 6.58 -5.52 11.57
CA PHE A 179 7.61 -6.45 11.97
C PHE A 179 8.06 -7.23 10.74
N THR A 180 9.35 -7.25 10.49
CA THR A 180 9.94 -8.13 9.48
C THR A 180 10.16 -9.53 10.06
N LEU A 181 10.24 -10.52 9.20
CA LEU A 181 10.59 -11.85 9.64
C LEU A 181 11.99 -11.85 10.27
N PRO A 182 12.17 -12.51 11.43
CA PRO A 182 13.48 -12.64 12.07
C PRO A 182 14.31 -13.74 11.37
N TYR A 183 14.89 -13.40 10.21
CA TYR A 183 15.68 -14.34 9.41
C TYR A 183 16.89 -14.91 10.16
N SER A 184 17.48 -14.09 11.03
CA SER A 184 18.59 -14.50 11.89
C SER A 184 18.20 -15.63 12.84
N LEU A 185 16.99 -15.58 13.43
CA LEU A 185 16.45 -16.63 14.30
C LEU A 185 16.09 -17.90 13.51
N LEU A 186 15.72 -17.75 12.23
CA LEU A 186 15.43 -18.89 11.33
C LEU A 186 16.70 -19.55 10.78
N GLY A 187 17.88 -19.11 11.21
CA GLY A 187 19.16 -19.71 10.79
C GLY A 187 19.61 -19.31 9.38
N ILE A 188 18.95 -18.34 8.75
CA ILE A 188 19.30 -17.85 7.42
C ILE A 188 20.48 -16.87 7.55
N LYS A 189 21.70 -17.41 7.52
CA LYS A 189 22.92 -16.62 7.51
C LYS A 189 23.23 -16.16 6.10
N THR A 190 23.34 -14.86 5.87
CA THR A 190 23.77 -14.29 4.59
C THR A 190 25.01 -13.43 4.79
N GLN A 191 25.94 -13.50 3.86
CA GLN A 191 27.13 -12.64 3.86
C GLN A 191 26.78 -11.16 3.60
N ASN A 192 25.61 -10.91 2.97
CA ASN A 192 25.15 -9.57 2.68
C ASN A 192 24.01 -9.16 3.64
N PRO A 193 24.24 -8.24 4.59
CA PRO A 193 23.25 -7.80 5.57
C PRO A 193 22.03 -7.13 4.97
N TYR A 194 22.12 -6.63 3.72
CA TYR A 194 21.03 -5.94 3.03
C TYR A 194 20.07 -6.90 2.31
N LYS A 195 20.42 -8.19 2.22
CA LYS A 195 19.59 -9.19 1.52
C LYS A 195 18.27 -9.45 2.22
N PHE A 196 18.29 -9.50 3.54
CA PHE A 196 17.12 -9.72 4.40
C PHE A 196 17.14 -8.72 5.56
N PRO A 197 16.56 -7.53 5.38
CA PRO A 197 16.53 -6.53 6.43
C PRO A 197 15.60 -6.95 7.55
N GLU A 198 16.11 -6.89 8.79
CA GLU A 198 15.34 -7.16 10.00
C GLU A 198 15.13 -5.85 10.73
N PHE A 199 13.87 -5.46 10.92
CA PHE A 199 13.50 -4.29 11.69
C PHE A 199 12.09 -4.39 12.25
N HIS A 200 11.82 -3.61 13.27
CA HIS A 200 10.48 -3.27 13.70
C HIS A 200 10.28 -1.77 13.60
N LYS A 201 9.09 -1.36 13.18
CA LYS A 201 8.74 0.05 13.01
C LYS A 201 7.38 0.32 13.62
N TRP A 202 7.34 1.33 14.48
CA TRP A 202 6.13 1.80 15.12
C TRP A 202 5.75 3.17 14.57
N ARG A 203 4.45 3.37 14.38
CA ARG A 203 3.90 4.66 13.99
C ARG A 203 2.66 4.92 14.82
N PHE A 204 2.62 6.10 15.40
CA PHE A 204 1.44 6.67 16.04
C PHE A 204 1.10 7.99 15.35
N SER A 205 -0.19 8.20 15.04
CA SER A 205 -0.73 9.46 14.54
C SER A 205 -2.07 9.68 15.23
N GLY A 206 -2.31 10.89 15.71
CA GLY A 206 -3.55 11.23 16.41
C GLY A 206 -3.98 12.65 16.09
N GLU A 207 -5.28 12.80 15.82
CA GLU A 207 -5.94 14.07 15.59
C GLU A 207 -7.20 14.13 16.43
N TRP A 208 -7.40 15.23 17.12
CA TRP A 208 -8.60 15.53 17.90
C TRP A 208 -9.27 16.78 17.39
N TYR A 209 -10.57 16.72 17.26
CA TYR A 209 -11.40 17.83 16.84
C TYR A 209 -12.35 18.19 17.97
N VAL A 210 -12.22 19.43 18.46
CA VAL A 210 -13.04 19.98 19.55
C VAL A 210 -13.67 21.27 19.05
N PRO A 211 -15.00 21.43 19.13
CA PRO A 211 -15.66 22.66 18.75
C PRO A 211 -15.29 23.79 19.72
N ILE A 212 -14.77 24.92 19.19
CA ILE A 212 -14.41 26.11 19.99
C ILE A 212 -15.61 27.03 20.24
N GLY A 213 -16.79 26.66 19.76
CA GLY A 213 -18.02 27.42 19.96
C GLY A 213 -19.24 26.68 19.42
N LYS A 214 -20.42 27.09 19.83
CA LYS A 214 -21.66 26.57 19.25
C LYS A 214 -21.82 27.15 17.84
N ALA A 215 -22.01 26.29 16.85
CA ALA A 215 -22.35 26.73 15.49
C ALA A 215 -23.69 27.50 15.55
N LYS A 216 -23.70 28.73 15.01
CA LYS A 216 -24.86 29.60 14.95
C LYS A 216 -25.92 29.04 13.99
N GLY A 217 -26.52 27.91 14.30
CA GLY A 217 -27.46 27.19 13.43
C GLY A 217 -28.15 25.98 14.08
N GLU A 218 -27.62 25.50 15.21
CA GLU A 218 -28.22 24.35 15.90
C GLU A 218 -29.51 24.67 16.68
N GLU A 219 -29.85 25.92 16.86
CA GLU A 219 -31.08 26.31 17.56
C GLU A 219 -32.35 26.29 16.69
N ARG A 220 -32.26 26.10 15.39
CA ARG A 220 -33.43 26.14 14.48
C ARG A 220 -34.21 24.83 14.34
N ASN A 221 -33.71 23.72 14.85
CA ASN A 221 -34.34 22.39 14.69
C ASN A 221 -34.93 21.81 16.02
N LYS A 222 -35.23 22.66 17.01
CA LYS A 222 -36.01 22.28 18.19
C LYS A 222 -37.32 23.07 18.22
N GLN A 223 -38.13 22.88 17.22
CA GLN A 223 -39.58 23.15 17.28
C GLN A 223 -40.33 22.02 16.60
#